data_657bf62fe478bda535458b3b47bfc967
#
_entry.id   657bf62fe478bda535458b3b47bfc967
#
_cell.length_a   1.000
_cell.length_b   1.000
_cell.length_c   1.000
_cell.angle_alpha   90.00
_cell.angle_beta   90.00
_cell.angle_gamma   90.00
#
_symmetry.space_group_name_H-M   'P 1'
#
loop_
_entity.id
_entity.type
_entity.pdbx_description
1 polymer ?
#
loop_
_entity_poly.entity_id
_entity_poly.type
_entity_poly.pdbx_seq_one_letter_code
_entity_poly.pdbx_strand_id
1 'polypeptide(L)'
;MLVFTALGAGMALPYVVLCLMPGWVRRLPRPGAWLETFRQLMAFPLLATAVWLLWVLGLQAGNDAIAGTLAGLLLLAVGLWLRGRFAGLERPARTRRVAHAVALLLALAGLGTALASRGSAPAAAVVTGADAHGASDAYGIPWRAYSRAALDELRAAGTPVFVDFTAAWCLTCKVNEHVVFSSQEVRDAFAARDVAMLRADWTSRDDEITRALASFGRSGVPLYVLYGAGVEPVVLPSVLTRGAVLDALQKIG
;
A
#
# COMPACT_ATOMS: atom_id res chain seq x y z
N MET A 1 -5.56 25.74 -5.23
CA MET A 1 -5.86 26.73 -4.16
C MET A 1 -7.13 26.36 -3.40
N LEU A 2 -8.28 26.15 -4.04
CA LEU A 2 -9.56 25.86 -3.37
C LEU A 2 -9.54 24.65 -2.43
N VAL A 3 -8.85 23.55 -2.80
CA VAL A 3 -8.73 22.35 -1.99
C VAL A 3 -7.92 22.62 -0.71
N PHE A 4 -6.81 23.35 -0.80
CA PHE A 4 -5.99 23.67 0.36
C PHE A 4 -6.69 24.65 1.33
N THR A 5 -7.45 25.61 0.80
CA THR A 5 -8.26 26.51 1.65
C THR A 5 -9.40 25.77 2.33
N ALA A 6 -10.07 24.84 1.64
CA ALA A 6 -11.13 24.00 2.22
C ALA A 6 -10.56 23.08 3.33
N LEU A 7 -9.38 22.49 3.11
CA LEU A 7 -8.71 21.64 4.09
C LEU A 7 -8.29 22.47 5.32
N GLY A 8 -7.70 23.65 5.11
CA GLY A 8 -7.32 24.55 6.18
C GLY A 8 -8.51 25.07 6.99
N ALA A 9 -9.60 25.42 6.33
CA ALA A 9 -10.85 25.81 6.96
C ALA A 9 -11.45 24.65 7.78
N GLY A 10 -11.45 23.44 7.23
CA GLY A 10 -11.93 22.24 7.94
C GLY A 10 -11.13 21.94 9.22
N MET A 11 -9.80 22.12 9.18
CA MET A 11 -8.95 21.95 10.35
C MET A 11 -9.12 23.09 11.40
N ALA A 12 -9.38 24.31 10.96
CA ALA A 12 -9.59 25.45 11.84
C ALA A 12 -10.99 25.47 12.48
N LEU A 13 -11.99 24.91 11.80
CA LEU A 13 -13.39 24.94 12.19
C LEU A 13 -13.66 24.45 13.64
N PRO A 14 -13.11 23.30 14.11
CA PRO A 14 -13.32 22.87 15.48
C PRO A 14 -12.81 23.89 16.52
N TYR A 15 -11.67 24.51 16.25
CA TYR A 15 -11.09 25.52 17.16
C TYR A 15 -11.92 26.80 17.17
N VAL A 16 -12.38 27.25 15.99
CA VAL A 16 -13.23 28.45 15.86
C VAL A 16 -14.55 28.21 16.60
N VAL A 17 -15.18 27.04 16.44
CA VAL A 17 -16.43 26.69 17.15
C VAL A 17 -16.22 26.71 18.66
N LEU A 18 -15.14 26.12 19.17
CA LEU A 18 -14.82 26.11 20.60
C LEU A 18 -14.56 27.53 21.14
N CYS A 19 -13.90 28.41 20.37
CA CYS A 19 -13.69 29.80 20.75
C CYS A 19 -14.98 30.62 20.77
N LEU A 20 -15.89 30.38 19.83
CA LEU A 20 -17.18 31.07 19.74
C LEU A 20 -18.21 30.58 20.77
N MET A 21 -18.05 29.33 21.22
CA MET A 21 -18.96 28.70 22.19
C MET A 21 -18.23 28.21 23.45
N PRO A 22 -17.73 29.13 24.32
CA PRO A 22 -16.96 28.72 25.50
C PRO A 22 -17.77 27.87 26.51
N GLY A 23 -19.11 27.89 26.42
CA GLY A 23 -19.98 27.02 27.20
C GLY A 23 -19.83 25.52 26.86
N TRP A 24 -19.41 25.17 25.62
CA TRP A 24 -19.15 23.78 25.23
C TRP A 24 -17.88 23.24 25.86
N VAL A 25 -16.87 24.09 26.05
CA VAL A 25 -15.61 23.70 26.72
C VAL A 25 -15.89 23.26 28.16
N ARG A 26 -16.89 23.84 28.81
CA ARG A 26 -17.29 23.45 30.18
C ARG A 26 -18.02 22.11 30.26
N ARG A 27 -18.56 21.61 29.11
CA ARG A 27 -19.21 20.29 29.02
C ARG A 27 -18.22 19.18 28.66
N LEU A 28 -17.01 19.52 28.22
CA LEU A 28 -15.98 18.51 27.98
C LEU A 28 -15.57 17.88 29.31
N PRO A 29 -15.39 16.55 29.33
CA PRO A 29 -14.89 15.87 30.52
C PRO A 29 -13.55 16.47 30.94
N ARG A 30 -13.41 16.77 32.23
CA ARG A 30 -12.15 17.31 32.76
C ARG A 30 -11.03 16.32 32.48
N PRO A 31 -9.83 16.82 32.08
CA PRO A 31 -8.68 15.96 31.90
C PRO A 31 -8.37 15.24 33.22
N GLY A 32 -8.37 13.92 33.17
CA GLY A 32 -8.14 13.05 34.31
C GLY A 32 -7.47 11.75 33.90
N ALA A 33 -7.41 10.77 34.78
CA ALA A 33 -6.78 9.47 34.54
C ALA A 33 -7.28 8.76 33.27
N TRP A 34 -8.54 8.97 32.87
CA TRP A 34 -9.10 8.41 31.65
C TRP A 34 -8.40 8.89 30.38
N LEU A 35 -7.97 10.17 30.35
CA LEU A 35 -7.25 10.74 29.20
C LEU A 35 -5.88 10.10 29.05
N GLU A 36 -5.22 9.79 30.16
CA GLU A 36 -3.93 9.07 30.15
C GLU A 36 -4.13 7.64 29.62
N THR A 37 -5.16 6.93 30.07
CA THR A 37 -5.52 5.61 29.54
C THR A 37 -5.85 5.68 28.06
N PHE A 38 -6.62 6.70 27.63
CA PHE A 38 -6.95 6.91 26.22
C PHE A 38 -5.70 7.18 25.37
N ARG A 39 -4.78 8.00 25.88
CA ARG A 39 -3.49 8.28 25.21
C ARG A 39 -2.66 7.01 25.05
N GLN A 40 -2.61 6.17 26.09
CA GLN A 40 -1.93 4.88 26.03
C GLN A 40 -2.60 3.93 25.03
N LEU A 41 -3.94 3.91 25.02
CA LEU A 41 -4.71 3.09 24.07
C LEU A 41 -4.44 3.51 22.62
N MET A 42 -4.28 4.81 22.34
CA MET A 42 -3.97 5.31 21.01
C MET A 42 -2.57 4.93 20.51
N ALA A 43 -1.68 4.44 21.39
CA ALA A 43 -0.40 3.89 20.98
C ALA A 43 -0.55 2.56 20.21
N PHE A 44 -1.55 1.74 20.54
CA PHE A 44 -1.75 0.44 19.88
C PHE A 44 -2.08 0.53 18.39
N PRO A 45 -3.00 1.41 17.93
CA PRO A 45 -3.23 1.62 16.50
C PRO A 45 -1.96 2.11 15.76
N LEU A 46 -1.15 2.95 16.40
CA LEU A 46 0.12 3.40 15.81
C LEU A 46 1.12 2.25 15.67
N LEU A 47 1.23 1.39 16.70
CA LEU A 47 2.08 0.20 16.64
C LEU A 47 1.57 -0.80 15.58
N ALA A 48 0.25 -1.01 15.50
CA ALA A 48 -0.35 -1.85 14.47
C ALA A 48 -0.03 -1.31 13.07
N THR A 49 -0.09 0.01 12.87
CA THR A 49 0.31 0.65 11.61
C THR A 49 1.80 0.43 11.32
N ALA A 50 2.66 0.52 12.32
CA ALA A 50 4.10 0.27 12.16
C ALA A 50 4.37 -1.19 11.75
N VAL A 51 3.70 -2.16 12.38
CA VAL A 51 3.79 -3.58 12.01
C VAL A 51 3.31 -3.80 10.58
N TRP A 52 2.18 -3.19 10.20
CA TRP A 52 1.67 -3.27 8.84
C TRP A 52 2.63 -2.67 7.81
N LEU A 53 3.25 -1.53 8.11
CA LEU A 53 4.25 -0.90 7.23
C LEU A 53 5.51 -1.76 7.08
N LEU A 54 5.97 -2.43 8.15
CA LEU A 54 7.08 -3.38 8.07
C LEU A 54 6.73 -4.59 7.20
N TRP A 55 5.50 -5.09 7.33
CA TRP A 55 5.03 -6.17 6.48
C TRP A 55 4.98 -5.75 5.00
N VAL A 56 4.45 -4.55 4.69
CA VAL A 56 4.45 -3.98 3.34
C VAL A 56 5.88 -3.81 2.81
N LEU A 57 6.80 -3.34 3.65
CA LEU A 57 8.22 -3.22 3.28
C LEU A 57 8.81 -4.59 2.90
N GLY A 58 8.46 -5.64 3.65
CA GLY A 58 8.89 -7.01 3.35
C GLY A 58 8.38 -7.51 2.01
N LEU A 59 7.13 -7.18 1.67
CA LEU A 59 6.55 -7.53 0.37
C LEU A 59 7.21 -6.78 -0.81
N GLN A 60 7.64 -5.54 -0.59
CA GLN A 60 8.22 -4.70 -1.64
C GLN A 60 9.74 -4.89 -1.82
N ALA A 61 10.46 -5.07 -0.74
CA ALA A 61 11.92 -5.04 -0.72
C ALA A 61 12.57 -6.27 -0.06
N GLY A 62 11.76 -7.25 0.34
CA GLY A 62 12.22 -8.50 0.92
C GLY A 62 12.61 -8.42 2.41
N ASN A 63 13.02 -9.57 2.95
CA ASN A 63 13.36 -9.70 4.37
C ASN A 63 14.60 -8.90 4.77
N ASP A 64 15.56 -8.71 3.86
CA ASP A 64 16.78 -7.94 4.12
C ASP A 64 16.48 -6.47 4.39
N ALA A 65 15.47 -5.92 3.72
CA ALA A 65 15.01 -4.56 3.97
C ALA A 65 14.34 -4.40 5.35
N ILE A 66 13.61 -5.42 5.80
CA ILE A 66 13.07 -5.46 7.17
C ILE A 66 14.22 -5.49 8.17
N ALA A 67 15.14 -6.44 8.00
CA ALA A 67 16.30 -6.61 8.89
C ALA A 67 17.15 -5.33 8.96
N GLY A 68 17.48 -4.72 7.82
CA GLY A 68 18.22 -3.47 7.75
C GLY A 68 17.48 -2.29 8.39
N THR A 69 16.17 -2.21 8.23
CA THR A 69 15.35 -1.17 8.89
C THR A 69 15.32 -1.35 10.40
N LEU A 70 15.13 -2.57 10.89
CA LEU A 70 15.14 -2.87 12.33
C LEU A 70 16.53 -2.63 12.95
N ALA A 71 17.61 -3.02 12.26
CA ALA A 71 18.98 -2.72 12.68
C ALA A 71 19.23 -1.21 12.74
N GLY A 72 18.75 -0.47 11.74
CA GLY A 72 18.83 1.00 11.72
C GLY A 72 18.08 1.65 12.88
N LEU A 73 16.88 1.19 13.20
CA LEU A 73 16.11 1.64 14.35
C LEU A 73 16.80 1.32 15.68
N LEU A 74 17.44 0.15 15.79
CA LEU A 74 18.22 -0.24 16.96
C LEU A 74 19.42 0.70 17.16
N LEU A 75 20.18 0.99 16.10
CA LEU A 75 21.29 1.94 16.15
C LEU A 75 20.83 3.34 16.56
N LEU A 76 19.70 3.80 16.04
CA LEU A 76 19.09 5.05 16.43
C LEU A 76 18.70 5.06 17.92
N ALA A 77 18.06 3.98 18.40
CA ALA A 77 17.67 3.83 19.80
C ALA A 77 18.87 3.86 20.74
N VAL A 78 19.95 3.15 20.40
CA VAL A 78 21.22 3.18 21.15
C VAL A 78 21.82 4.58 21.14
N GLY A 79 21.84 5.26 19.99
CA GLY A 79 22.33 6.64 19.88
C GLY A 79 21.56 7.63 20.77
N LEU A 80 20.23 7.54 20.75
CA LEU A 80 19.36 8.37 21.60
C LEU A 80 19.52 8.05 23.08
N TRP A 81 19.70 6.79 23.44
CA TRP A 81 19.95 6.36 24.81
C TRP A 81 21.30 6.90 25.31
N LEU A 82 22.38 6.77 24.52
CA LEU A 82 23.70 7.32 24.85
C LEU A 82 23.64 8.85 25.05
N ARG A 83 22.94 9.53 24.14
CA ARG A 83 22.73 10.98 24.26
C ARG A 83 21.99 11.33 25.56
N GLY A 84 20.89 10.64 25.87
CA GLY A 84 20.11 10.87 27.09
C GLY A 84 20.94 10.61 28.34
N ARG A 85 21.81 9.58 28.33
CA ARG A 85 22.61 9.18 29.49
C ARG A 85 23.84 10.06 29.72
N PHE A 86 24.49 10.55 28.66
CA PHE A 86 25.82 11.21 28.74
C PHE A 86 25.83 12.68 28.29
N ALA A 87 24.76 13.19 27.64
CA ALA A 87 24.70 14.57 27.17
C ALA A 87 24.01 15.55 28.14
N GLY A 88 23.75 15.14 29.38
CA GLY A 88 23.17 16.02 30.41
C GLY A 88 24.02 17.23 30.68
N LEU A 89 23.37 18.37 31.11
CA LEU A 89 24.01 19.64 31.37
C LEU A 89 25.02 19.57 32.50
N GLU A 90 24.91 18.60 33.41
CA GLU A 90 25.81 18.35 34.54
C GLU A 90 27.14 17.70 34.13
N ARG A 91 27.28 17.25 32.91
CA ARG A 91 28.47 16.58 32.41
C ARG A 91 29.45 17.56 31.77
N PRO A 92 30.78 17.27 31.83
CA PRO A 92 31.78 18.07 31.15
C PRO A 92 31.46 18.29 29.67
N ALA A 93 31.77 19.49 29.17
CA ALA A 93 31.47 19.88 27.80
C ALA A 93 32.05 18.90 26.75
N ARG A 94 33.23 18.31 27.05
CA ARG A 94 33.86 17.29 26.19
C ARG A 94 33.03 16.03 26.11
N THR A 95 32.58 15.47 27.23
CA THR A 95 31.73 14.27 27.28
C THR A 95 30.42 14.49 26.52
N ARG A 96 29.81 15.67 26.71
CA ARG A 96 28.57 16.04 26.05
C ARG A 96 28.74 16.12 24.50
N ARG A 97 29.83 16.74 24.02
CA ARG A 97 30.14 16.81 22.59
C ARG A 97 30.38 15.43 21.99
N VAL A 98 31.15 14.58 22.70
CA VAL A 98 31.39 13.20 22.26
C VAL A 98 30.09 12.42 22.20
N ALA A 99 29.21 12.51 23.21
CA ALA A 99 27.92 11.83 23.22
C ALA A 99 27.02 12.29 22.07
N HIS A 100 26.99 13.57 21.72
CA HIS A 100 26.26 14.07 20.57
C HIS A 100 26.85 13.55 19.24
N ALA A 101 28.19 13.57 19.11
CA ALA A 101 28.86 13.09 17.90
C ALA A 101 28.62 11.60 17.68
N VAL A 102 28.74 10.78 18.73
CA VAL A 102 28.47 9.34 18.66
C VAL A 102 27.00 9.07 18.33
N ALA A 103 26.08 9.77 18.98
CA ALA A 103 24.65 9.62 18.68
C ALA A 103 24.32 9.99 17.23
N LEU A 104 24.94 11.05 16.71
CA LEU A 104 24.78 11.44 15.30
C LEU A 104 25.37 10.39 14.35
N LEU A 105 26.56 9.87 14.64
CA LEU A 105 27.18 8.82 13.83
C LEU A 105 26.33 7.55 13.80
N LEU A 106 25.79 7.15 14.95
CA LEU A 106 24.88 5.99 15.01
C LEU A 106 23.57 6.23 14.26
N ALA A 107 23.03 7.45 14.32
CA ALA A 107 21.83 7.81 13.56
C ALA A 107 22.10 7.77 12.04
N LEU A 108 23.25 8.30 11.59
CA LEU A 108 23.65 8.26 10.19
C LEU A 108 23.96 6.83 9.73
N ALA A 109 24.61 6.02 10.54
CA ALA A 109 24.85 4.60 10.27
C ALA A 109 23.53 3.83 10.19
N GLY A 110 22.59 4.08 11.11
CA GLY A 110 21.27 3.48 11.10
C GLY A 110 20.45 3.85 9.85
N LEU A 111 20.52 5.12 9.43
CA LEU A 111 19.90 5.54 8.17
C LEU A 111 20.58 4.88 6.96
N GLY A 112 21.91 4.79 6.97
CA GLY A 112 22.69 4.14 5.93
C GLY A 112 22.36 2.67 5.76
N THR A 113 22.23 1.91 6.86
CA THR A 113 21.83 0.48 6.80
C THR A 113 20.41 0.32 6.27
N ALA A 114 19.46 1.16 6.72
CA ALA A 114 18.09 1.13 6.24
C ALA A 114 17.94 1.48 4.75
N LEU A 115 18.79 2.36 4.22
CA LEU A 115 18.79 2.72 2.80
C LEU A 115 19.52 1.68 1.95
N ALA A 116 20.67 1.19 2.39
CA ALA A 116 21.46 0.20 1.67
C ALA A 116 20.70 -1.13 1.50
N SER A 117 19.97 -1.57 2.51
CA SER A 117 19.17 -2.79 2.45
C SER A 117 18.00 -2.73 1.46
N ARG A 118 17.55 -1.53 1.05
CA ARG A 118 16.54 -1.34 0.00
C ARG A 118 17.09 -1.54 -1.40
N GLY A 119 18.38 -1.21 -1.61
CA GLY A 119 19.07 -1.41 -2.90
C GLY A 119 19.44 -2.87 -3.17
N SER A 120 19.43 -3.71 -2.15
CA SER A 120 19.66 -5.16 -2.23
C SER A 120 18.38 -5.96 -2.48
N ALA A 121 17.25 -5.27 -2.74
CA ALA A 121 16.06 -6.00 -3.19
C ALA A 121 16.50 -6.91 -4.34
N PRO A 122 16.30 -8.25 -4.26
CA PRO A 122 16.42 -9.07 -5.44
C PRO A 122 15.52 -8.39 -6.47
N ALA A 123 16.11 -8.00 -7.61
CA ALA A 123 15.32 -7.58 -8.76
C ALA A 123 14.17 -8.57 -8.80
N ALA A 124 12.94 -8.07 -8.59
CA ALA A 124 11.75 -8.87 -8.35
C ALA A 124 11.95 -10.13 -9.13
N ALA A 125 11.97 -11.30 -8.48
CA ALA A 125 12.23 -12.52 -9.19
C ALA A 125 11.29 -12.40 -10.37
N VAL A 126 11.88 -12.07 -11.53
CA VAL A 126 11.19 -12.12 -12.79
C VAL A 126 10.78 -13.55 -12.76
N VAL A 127 9.54 -13.81 -12.42
CA VAL A 127 8.92 -15.11 -12.66
C VAL A 127 9.09 -15.22 -14.15
N THR A 128 10.28 -15.73 -14.50
CA THR A 128 10.65 -15.99 -15.88
C THR A 128 9.53 -16.81 -16.39
N GLY A 129 8.89 -16.36 -17.45
CA GLY A 129 7.58 -16.78 -17.97
C GLY A 129 7.35 -18.29 -18.18
N ALA A 130 8.17 -19.16 -17.62
CA ALA A 130 7.97 -20.61 -17.58
C ALA A 130 7.07 -21.07 -16.43
N ASP A 131 7.01 -20.36 -15.28
CA ASP A 131 6.18 -20.75 -14.13
C ASP A 131 4.85 -19.98 -14.04
N ALA A 132 4.60 -19.05 -14.98
CA ALA A 132 3.38 -18.23 -15.02
C ALA A 132 2.19 -18.95 -15.70
N HIS A 133 2.38 -20.16 -16.20
CA HIS A 133 1.32 -20.95 -16.82
C HIS A 133 0.69 -21.87 -15.78
N GLY A 134 -0.37 -21.40 -15.10
CA GLY A 134 -1.34 -22.29 -14.50
C GLY A 134 -1.36 -22.46 -13.00
N ALA A 135 -0.72 -21.62 -12.19
CA ALA A 135 -1.04 -21.58 -10.77
C ALA A 135 -2.42 -20.92 -10.62
N SER A 136 -3.45 -21.74 -10.49
CA SER A 136 -4.78 -21.25 -10.09
C SER A 136 -4.68 -20.62 -8.72
N ASP A 137 -5.35 -19.48 -8.53
CA ASP A 137 -5.46 -18.85 -7.22
C ASP A 137 -6.31 -19.70 -6.25
N ALA A 138 -6.54 -19.21 -5.05
CA ALA A 138 -7.36 -19.86 -4.03
C ALA A 138 -8.81 -20.13 -4.50
N TYR A 139 -9.24 -19.52 -5.61
CA TYR A 139 -10.58 -19.64 -6.19
C TYR A 139 -10.60 -20.46 -7.49
N GLY A 140 -9.45 -21.01 -7.91
CA GLY A 140 -9.33 -21.83 -9.11
C GLY A 140 -9.25 -21.03 -10.42
N ILE A 141 -9.00 -19.72 -10.37
CA ILE A 141 -8.87 -18.87 -11.56
C ILE A 141 -7.43 -18.97 -12.10
N PRO A 142 -7.24 -19.32 -13.41
CA PRO A 142 -5.92 -19.44 -14.02
C PRO A 142 -5.38 -18.05 -14.40
N TRP A 143 -4.78 -17.36 -13.46
CA TRP A 143 -4.17 -16.05 -13.71
C TRP A 143 -2.85 -16.18 -14.50
N ARG A 144 -2.72 -15.38 -15.56
CA ARG A 144 -1.45 -15.15 -16.25
C ARG A 144 -0.90 -13.78 -15.84
N ALA A 145 0.42 -13.68 -15.68
CA ALA A 145 1.06 -12.40 -15.42
C ALA A 145 0.79 -11.41 -16.56
N TYR A 146 0.45 -10.16 -16.19
CA TYR A 146 0.26 -9.09 -17.15
C TYR A 146 1.57 -8.71 -17.81
N SER A 147 1.57 -8.60 -19.12
CA SER A 147 2.50 -7.81 -19.90
C SER A 147 1.75 -7.21 -21.09
N ARG A 148 2.26 -6.10 -21.62
CA ARG A 148 1.66 -5.49 -22.80
C ARG A 148 1.63 -6.45 -23.99
N ALA A 149 2.71 -7.21 -24.16
CA ALA A 149 2.80 -8.23 -25.20
C ALA A 149 1.73 -9.32 -25.03
N ALA A 150 1.53 -9.84 -23.80
CA ALA A 150 0.50 -10.83 -23.52
C ALA A 150 -0.92 -10.31 -23.78
N LEU A 151 -1.17 -9.05 -23.39
CA LEU A 151 -2.46 -8.40 -23.68
C LEU A 151 -2.68 -8.23 -25.18
N ASP A 152 -1.69 -7.73 -25.91
CA ASP A 152 -1.79 -7.47 -27.35
C ASP A 152 -1.93 -8.81 -28.14
N GLU A 153 -1.24 -9.88 -27.73
CA GLU A 153 -1.38 -11.24 -28.27
C GLU A 153 -2.81 -11.75 -28.15
N LEU A 154 -3.37 -11.70 -26.93
CA LEU A 154 -4.74 -12.18 -26.67
C LEU A 154 -5.79 -11.36 -27.43
N ARG A 155 -5.61 -10.04 -27.48
CA ARG A 155 -6.49 -9.15 -28.25
C ARG A 155 -6.42 -9.39 -29.75
N ALA A 156 -5.24 -9.66 -30.30
CA ALA A 156 -5.05 -10.01 -31.70
C ALA A 156 -5.73 -11.35 -32.04
N ALA A 157 -5.76 -12.29 -31.08
CA ALA A 157 -6.49 -13.55 -31.21
C ALA A 157 -8.01 -13.39 -31.07
N GLY A 158 -8.51 -12.18 -30.77
CA GLY A 158 -9.94 -11.94 -30.53
C GLY A 158 -10.47 -12.49 -29.20
N THR A 159 -9.57 -12.91 -28.29
CA THR A 159 -9.94 -13.45 -26.98
C THR A 159 -10.34 -12.30 -26.05
N PRO A 160 -11.49 -12.37 -25.36
CA PRO A 160 -11.82 -11.41 -24.33
C PRO A 160 -10.81 -11.50 -23.18
N VAL A 161 -10.37 -10.35 -22.64
CA VAL A 161 -9.34 -10.31 -21.59
C VAL A 161 -9.82 -9.48 -20.41
N PHE A 162 -9.76 -10.05 -19.22
CA PHE A 162 -9.95 -9.32 -17.97
C PHE A 162 -8.59 -9.04 -17.33
N VAL A 163 -8.29 -7.77 -17.08
CA VAL A 163 -7.04 -7.33 -16.43
C VAL A 163 -7.34 -6.81 -15.04
N ASP A 164 -6.75 -7.46 -14.03
CA ASP A 164 -6.80 -7.07 -12.63
C ASP A 164 -5.48 -6.38 -12.24
N PHE A 165 -5.52 -5.04 -12.10
CA PHE A 165 -4.41 -4.27 -11.56
C PHE A 165 -4.53 -4.23 -10.04
N THR A 166 -3.68 -4.98 -9.36
CA THR A 166 -3.70 -5.22 -7.91
C THR A 166 -2.33 -4.99 -7.27
N ALA A 167 -2.30 -5.03 -5.94
CA ALA A 167 -1.06 -5.08 -5.17
C ALA A 167 -1.30 -5.83 -3.87
N ALA A 168 -0.28 -6.51 -3.35
CA ALA A 168 -0.39 -7.28 -2.12
C ALA A 168 -0.78 -6.42 -0.90
N TRP A 169 -0.34 -5.17 -0.86
CA TRP A 169 -0.64 -4.20 0.20
C TRP A 169 -1.98 -3.47 0.03
N CYS A 170 -2.69 -3.67 -1.10
CA CYS A 170 -3.94 -3.00 -1.42
C CYS A 170 -5.13 -3.72 -0.75
N LEU A 171 -5.57 -3.22 0.40
CA LEU A 171 -6.67 -3.83 1.14
C LEU A 171 -7.98 -3.86 0.33
N THR A 172 -8.28 -2.79 -0.41
CA THR A 172 -9.47 -2.73 -1.28
C THR A 172 -9.41 -3.81 -2.36
N CYS A 173 -8.23 -4.06 -2.96
CA CYS A 173 -8.04 -5.11 -3.94
C CYS A 173 -8.35 -6.48 -3.31
N LYS A 174 -7.82 -6.76 -2.11
CA LYS A 174 -8.06 -8.04 -1.41
C LYS A 174 -9.53 -8.26 -1.07
N VAL A 175 -10.23 -7.21 -0.64
CA VAL A 175 -11.67 -7.28 -0.40
C VAL A 175 -12.43 -7.56 -1.69
N ASN A 176 -12.11 -6.85 -2.78
CA ASN A 176 -12.73 -7.05 -4.08
C ASN A 176 -12.47 -8.47 -4.63
N GLU A 177 -11.22 -8.94 -4.55
CA GLU A 177 -10.85 -10.32 -4.92
C GLU A 177 -11.70 -11.35 -4.17
N HIS A 178 -11.82 -11.19 -2.84
CA HIS A 178 -12.61 -12.09 -2.02
C HIS A 178 -14.10 -12.04 -2.35
N VAL A 179 -14.69 -10.86 -2.50
CA VAL A 179 -16.14 -10.69 -2.75
C VAL A 179 -16.55 -11.18 -4.13
N VAL A 180 -15.71 -10.93 -5.14
CA VAL A 180 -16.08 -11.18 -6.56
C VAL A 180 -15.62 -12.55 -7.01
N PHE A 181 -14.34 -12.89 -6.80
CA PHE A 181 -13.79 -14.15 -7.34
C PHE A 181 -14.12 -15.37 -6.49
N SER A 182 -14.59 -15.22 -5.24
CA SER A 182 -15.18 -16.32 -4.48
C SER A 182 -16.54 -16.77 -5.05
N SER A 183 -17.22 -15.90 -5.83
CA SER A 183 -18.54 -16.22 -6.42
C SER A 183 -18.41 -17.22 -7.56
N GLN A 184 -19.10 -18.37 -7.43
CA GLN A 184 -19.15 -19.38 -8.49
C GLN A 184 -19.77 -18.79 -9.77
N GLU A 185 -20.84 -18.01 -9.63
CA GLU A 185 -21.54 -17.37 -10.76
C GLU A 185 -20.61 -16.50 -11.61
N VAL A 186 -19.72 -15.74 -10.96
CA VAL A 186 -18.75 -14.89 -11.68
C VAL A 186 -17.69 -15.75 -12.39
N ARG A 187 -17.20 -16.79 -11.73
CA ARG A 187 -16.22 -17.71 -12.36
C ARG A 187 -16.82 -18.44 -13.56
N ASP A 188 -18.03 -18.94 -13.41
CA ASP A 188 -18.74 -19.61 -14.50
C ASP A 188 -19.02 -18.65 -15.68
N ALA A 189 -19.32 -17.37 -15.37
CA ALA A 189 -19.53 -16.35 -16.40
C ALA A 189 -18.24 -15.99 -17.16
N PHE A 190 -17.08 -15.98 -16.50
CA PHE A 190 -15.78 -15.84 -17.15
C PHE A 190 -15.45 -17.08 -18.02
N ALA A 191 -15.63 -18.28 -17.47
CA ALA A 191 -15.36 -19.53 -18.18
C ALA A 191 -16.27 -19.71 -19.41
N ALA A 192 -17.56 -19.39 -19.30
CA ALA A 192 -18.51 -19.51 -20.40
C ALA A 192 -18.19 -18.62 -21.61
N ARG A 193 -17.33 -17.61 -21.44
CA ARG A 193 -16.91 -16.67 -22.48
C ARG A 193 -15.43 -16.79 -22.84
N ASP A 194 -14.75 -17.81 -22.34
CA ASP A 194 -13.30 -18.02 -22.53
C ASP A 194 -12.46 -16.75 -22.23
N VAL A 195 -12.82 -16.02 -21.16
CA VAL A 195 -12.13 -14.79 -20.79
C VAL A 195 -10.74 -15.11 -20.25
N ALA A 196 -9.71 -14.61 -20.92
CA ALA A 196 -8.34 -14.71 -20.43
C ALA A 196 -8.13 -13.77 -19.23
N MET A 197 -7.57 -14.30 -18.14
CA MET A 197 -7.39 -13.60 -16.89
C MET A 197 -5.94 -13.15 -16.74
N LEU A 198 -5.69 -11.83 -16.81
CA LEU A 198 -4.37 -11.23 -16.60
C LEU A 198 -4.32 -10.52 -15.26
N ARG A 199 -3.25 -10.76 -14.49
CA ARG A 199 -2.99 -10.08 -13.23
C ARG A 199 -1.78 -9.17 -13.35
N ALA A 200 -2.01 -7.87 -13.14
CA ALA A 200 -0.99 -6.83 -13.11
C ALA A 200 -0.63 -6.52 -11.65
N ASP A 201 0.34 -7.25 -11.11
CA ASP A 201 0.79 -7.07 -9.72
C ASP A 201 1.75 -5.88 -9.61
N TRP A 202 1.26 -4.80 -9.05
CA TRP A 202 1.97 -3.55 -8.83
C TRP A 202 2.56 -3.41 -7.42
N THR A 203 2.77 -4.51 -6.72
CA THR A 203 3.31 -4.54 -5.34
C THR A 203 4.64 -3.80 -5.25
N SER A 204 5.53 -4.01 -6.23
CA SER A 204 6.88 -3.43 -6.30
C SER A 204 7.03 -2.30 -7.33
N ARG A 205 5.93 -1.69 -7.78
CA ARG A 205 5.91 -0.59 -8.76
C ARG A 205 6.63 -0.92 -10.07
N ASP A 206 6.11 -1.90 -10.78
CA ASP A 206 6.57 -2.20 -12.14
C ASP A 206 6.29 -1.03 -13.10
N ASP A 207 7.28 -0.67 -13.93
CA ASP A 207 7.18 0.48 -14.86
C ASP A 207 6.20 0.23 -16.01
N GLU A 208 6.05 -1.01 -16.47
CA GLU A 208 5.11 -1.37 -17.53
C GLU A 208 3.69 -1.25 -17.03
N ILE A 209 3.42 -1.79 -15.83
CA ILE A 209 2.12 -1.68 -15.16
C ILE A 209 1.82 -0.21 -14.83
N THR A 210 2.82 0.57 -14.39
CA THR A 210 2.67 2.01 -14.10
C THR A 210 2.22 2.78 -15.34
N ARG A 211 2.83 2.51 -16.50
CA ARG A 211 2.42 3.11 -17.78
C ARG A 211 1.02 2.69 -18.21
N ALA A 212 0.67 1.42 -17.98
CA ALA A 212 -0.67 0.93 -18.27
C ALA A 212 -1.73 1.63 -17.39
N LEU A 213 -1.50 1.77 -16.08
CA LEU A 213 -2.36 2.54 -15.18
C LEU A 213 -2.53 4.00 -15.65
N ALA A 214 -1.42 4.65 -16.02
CA ALA A 214 -1.42 6.03 -16.48
C ALA A 214 -2.25 6.22 -17.77
N SER A 215 -2.28 5.23 -18.67
CA SER A 215 -3.09 5.27 -19.89
C SER A 215 -4.61 5.33 -19.61
N PHE A 216 -5.04 4.88 -18.44
CA PHE A 216 -6.41 5.00 -17.93
C PHE A 216 -6.60 6.20 -17.00
N GLY A 217 -5.64 7.14 -16.92
CA GLY A 217 -5.68 8.29 -16.03
C GLY A 217 -5.59 7.90 -14.53
N ARG A 218 -5.04 6.73 -14.23
CA ARG A 218 -4.88 6.23 -12.86
C ARG A 218 -3.43 6.31 -12.41
N SER A 219 -3.23 6.70 -11.16
CA SER A 219 -1.92 6.77 -10.51
C SER A 219 -1.67 5.62 -9.53
N GLY A 220 -2.57 4.65 -9.46
CA GLY A 220 -2.50 3.52 -8.52
C GLY A 220 -3.64 2.52 -8.67
N VAL A 221 -3.57 1.48 -7.88
CA VAL A 221 -4.54 0.38 -7.82
C VAL A 221 -5.62 0.63 -6.75
N PRO A 222 -6.82 0.04 -6.87
CA PRO A 222 -7.25 -0.94 -7.87
C PRO A 222 -7.72 -0.33 -9.18
N LEU A 223 -7.49 -1.07 -10.28
CA LEU A 223 -8.10 -0.81 -11.58
C LEU A 223 -8.47 -2.16 -12.21
N TYR A 224 -9.65 -2.25 -12.78
CA TYR A 224 -10.16 -3.44 -13.47
C TYR A 224 -10.57 -3.04 -14.87
N VAL A 225 -10.08 -3.77 -15.86
CA VAL A 225 -10.35 -3.48 -17.27
C VAL A 225 -10.76 -4.76 -17.98
N LEU A 226 -11.89 -4.71 -18.66
CA LEU A 226 -12.38 -5.81 -19.50
C LEU A 226 -12.29 -5.41 -20.97
N TYR A 227 -11.54 -6.16 -21.73
CA TYR A 227 -11.38 -6.02 -23.17
C TYR A 227 -12.25 -7.03 -23.89
N GLY A 228 -13.06 -6.59 -24.83
CA GLY A 228 -13.84 -7.42 -25.75
C GLY A 228 -13.30 -7.35 -27.17
N ALA A 229 -13.70 -8.29 -28.02
CA ALA A 229 -13.33 -8.29 -29.44
C ALA A 229 -14.02 -7.12 -30.16
N GLY A 230 -13.22 -6.20 -30.72
CA GLY A 230 -13.77 -5.08 -31.51
C GLY A 230 -14.51 -4.01 -30.71
N VAL A 231 -14.46 -4.04 -29.37
CA VAL A 231 -15.15 -3.10 -28.47
C VAL A 231 -14.14 -2.27 -27.68
N GLU A 232 -14.46 -1.04 -27.34
CA GLU A 232 -13.64 -0.24 -26.45
C GLU A 232 -13.51 -0.90 -25.06
N PRO A 233 -12.34 -0.78 -24.42
CA PRO A 233 -12.12 -1.37 -23.09
C PRO A 233 -13.11 -0.84 -22.05
N VAL A 234 -13.77 -1.74 -21.35
CA VAL A 234 -14.70 -1.38 -20.27
C VAL A 234 -13.92 -1.27 -18.96
N VAL A 235 -13.85 -0.05 -18.40
CA VAL A 235 -13.25 0.17 -17.08
C VAL A 235 -14.32 -0.02 -16.01
N LEU A 236 -14.06 -0.94 -15.07
CA LEU A 236 -14.96 -1.24 -13.98
C LEU A 236 -14.71 -0.33 -12.76
N PRO A 237 -15.68 -0.22 -11.83
CA PRO A 237 -15.52 0.57 -10.61
C PRO A 237 -14.38 0.07 -9.71
N SER A 238 -13.73 0.97 -8.98
CA SER A 238 -12.66 0.63 -8.01
C SER A 238 -13.18 -0.24 -6.86
N VAL A 239 -14.45 -0.10 -6.46
CA VAL A 239 -15.15 -1.05 -5.59
C VAL A 239 -15.88 -2.03 -6.49
N LEU A 240 -15.29 -3.22 -6.63
CA LEU A 240 -15.80 -4.23 -7.55
C LEU A 240 -16.96 -4.99 -6.89
N THR A 241 -18.03 -5.16 -7.65
CA THR A 241 -19.19 -5.96 -7.25
C THR A 241 -19.47 -7.05 -8.28
N ARG A 242 -20.12 -8.14 -7.86
CA ARG A 242 -20.52 -9.24 -8.76
C ARG A 242 -21.34 -8.73 -9.94
N GLY A 243 -22.35 -7.88 -9.65
CA GLY A 243 -23.22 -7.30 -10.68
C GLY A 243 -22.43 -6.47 -11.69
N ALA A 244 -21.48 -5.61 -11.23
CA ALA A 244 -20.67 -4.81 -12.14
C ALA A 244 -19.82 -5.65 -13.11
N VAL A 245 -19.31 -6.82 -12.65
CA VAL A 245 -18.56 -7.75 -13.51
C VAL A 245 -19.49 -8.43 -14.50
N LEU A 246 -20.64 -8.95 -14.04
CA LEU A 246 -21.61 -9.62 -14.91
C LEU A 246 -22.17 -8.66 -15.97
N ASP A 247 -22.51 -7.43 -15.59
CA ASP A 247 -22.97 -6.39 -16.51
C ASP A 247 -21.91 -6.01 -17.55
N ALA A 248 -20.63 -5.95 -17.12
CA ALA A 248 -19.53 -5.68 -18.04
C ALA A 248 -19.33 -6.83 -19.05
N LEU A 249 -19.44 -8.09 -18.60
CA LEU A 249 -19.38 -9.27 -19.47
C LEU A 249 -20.50 -9.32 -20.49
N GLN A 250 -21.68 -8.79 -20.19
CA GLN A 250 -22.79 -8.69 -21.16
C GLN A 250 -22.50 -7.67 -22.28
N LYS A 251 -21.69 -6.64 -22.01
CA LYS A 251 -21.37 -5.60 -23.00
C LYS A 251 -20.35 -6.01 -24.04
N ILE A 252 -19.58 -7.07 -23.77
CA ILE A 252 -18.51 -7.53 -24.66
C ILE A 252 -18.88 -8.83 -25.43
N GLY A 253 -20.03 -9.45 -25.10
CA GLY A 253 -20.53 -10.70 -25.67
C GLY A 253 -21.53 -10.54 -26.78
#